data_1d6c305eab08bac3f47c14137b470f54
#
_entry.id   1d6c305eab08bac3f47c14137b470f54
#
_cell.length_a   1.000
_cell.length_b   1.000
_cell.length_c   1.000
_cell.angle_alpha   90.00
_cell.angle_beta   90.00
_cell.angle_gamma   90.00
#
_symmetry.space_group_name_H-M   'P 1'
#
loop_
_entity.id
_entity.type
_entity.pdbx_description
1 polymer ?
#
loop_
_entity_poly.entity_id
_entity_poly.type
_entity_poly.pdbx_seq_one_letter_code
_entity_poly.pdbx_strand_id
1 'polypeptide(L)'
;VLGGLILESGAHANTSGVFKAYHSGFGGHGGDALNRILGRMRLEPPVLPDAPPASVCEEDAGGFGSGRTADIAYFDPPYNQHQYGSNYHLLNTIVRWDGRPMPMEPTAGSGVSPKAGIPDIWKATRSNFCVKREARHAIAGLLDACDAGTLVFSWNADGHLSGEDMVEIISPRGRLDIVALDYVAYRGGRQSASRSSRSREYLFVVDARAEPIGVSSAKRRLAELAGADDALRSTYDPQRVSAAFGPFPDRLPEFPEAAWFFSPDLRRPGDGARDVLASLGSDRRERFVELLGTCACTDIVHELEVLARIGEAHVRNGETAAARAAIRDAPRLVRKLAHGKYDGDFRRFMAVFGSLCEACGDVKCVASLDVLDALIKRRLHEKGETP
;
A
#
# COMPACT_ATOMS: atom_id res chain seq x y z
N VAL A 1 10.07 -30.69 -3.02
CA VAL A 1 9.68 -30.88 -1.61
C VAL A 1 9.92 -29.62 -0.79
N LEU A 2 11.14 -29.01 -0.80
CA LEU A 2 11.44 -27.81 -0.01
C LEU A 2 10.54 -26.62 -0.35
N GLY A 3 10.24 -26.37 -1.62
CA GLY A 3 9.36 -25.28 -2.04
C GLY A 3 7.96 -25.40 -1.42
N GLY A 4 7.34 -26.58 -1.46
CA GLY A 4 6.07 -26.86 -0.81
C GLY A 4 6.14 -26.68 0.72
N LEU A 5 7.23 -27.15 1.34
CA LEU A 5 7.43 -26.99 2.79
C LEU A 5 7.55 -25.50 3.20
N ILE A 6 8.29 -24.70 2.44
CA ILE A 6 8.42 -23.25 2.69
C ILE A 6 7.07 -22.54 2.58
N LEU A 7 6.29 -22.85 1.55
CA LEU A 7 4.96 -22.27 1.33
C LEU A 7 4.03 -22.64 2.49
N GLU A 8 3.95 -23.90 2.84
CA GLU A 8 3.10 -24.40 3.93
C GLU A 8 3.53 -23.87 5.31
N SER A 9 4.84 -23.76 5.57
CA SER A 9 5.37 -23.18 6.80
C SER A 9 4.92 -21.72 6.98
N GLY A 10 4.86 -20.93 5.88
CA GLY A 10 4.33 -19.58 5.89
C GLY A 10 2.82 -19.53 6.19
N ALA A 11 2.04 -20.45 5.62
CA ALA A 11 0.59 -20.53 5.80
C ALA A 11 0.21 -21.00 7.21
N HIS A 12 0.99 -21.90 7.82
CA HIS A 12 0.72 -22.51 9.13
C HIS A 12 1.38 -21.78 10.31
N ALA A 13 1.76 -20.51 10.15
CA ALA A 13 2.42 -19.73 11.18
C ALA A 13 1.49 -18.74 11.87
N ASN A 14 1.65 -18.57 13.21
CA ASN A 14 0.96 -17.55 14.01
C ASN A 14 1.70 -16.20 13.93
N THR A 15 1.84 -15.67 12.73
CA THR A 15 2.58 -14.44 12.48
C THR A 15 1.76 -13.43 11.66
N SER A 16 2.23 -12.19 11.65
CA SER A 16 1.70 -11.12 10.79
C SER A 16 2.35 -11.12 9.40
N GLY A 17 2.77 -12.27 8.88
CA GLY A 17 3.39 -12.42 7.57
C GLY A 17 4.92 -12.45 7.58
N VAL A 18 5.56 -12.16 8.73
CA VAL A 18 6.99 -12.31 8.93
C VAL A 18 7.26 -13.02 10.25
N PHE A 19 8.19 -13.95 10.30
CA PHE A 19 8.40 -14.83 11.47
C PHE A 19 8.85 -14.09 12.72
N LYS A 20 9.50 -12.94 12.61
CA LYS A 20 9.85 -12.12 13.78
C LYS A 20 8.65 -11.40 14.42
N ALA A 21 7.50 -11.34 13.75
CA ALA A 21 6.28 -10.66 14.19
C ALA A 21 5.17 -11.68 14.51
N TYR A 22 5.46 -12.58 15.45
CA TYR A 22 4.46 -13.54 15.96
C TYR A 22 3.47 -12.87 16.92
N HIS A 23 2.29 -13.46 17.03
CA HIS A 23 1.26 -13.02 17.96
C HIS A 23 1.43 -13.71 19.31
N SER A 24 1.23 -13.00 20.43
CA SER A 24 1.27 -13.57 21.79
C SER A 24 0.07 -14.47 22.13
N GLY A 25 -1.00 -14.36 21.36
CA GLY A 25 -2.15 -15.28 21.33
C GLY A 25 -2.42 -15.66 19.89
N PHE A 26 -3.48 -16.39 19.61
CA PHE A 26 -3.84 -16.69 18.22
C PHE A 26 -4.31 -15.43 17.52
N GLY A 27 -3.56 -15.00 16.51
CA GLY A 27 -3.79 -13.79 15.74
C GLY A 27 -4.61 -14.01 14.47
N GLY A 28 -4.60 -13.00 13.60
CA GLY A 28 -5.37 -12.98 12.35
C GLY A 28 -6.75 -12.34 12.52
N HIS A 29 -7.45 -12.14 11.40
CA HIS A 29 -8.81 -11.62 11.41
C HIS A 29 -9.75 -12.68 12.04
N GLY A 30 -10.40 -12.34 13.17
CA GLY A 30 -11.31 -13.25 13.86
C GLY A 30 -10.65 -14.42 14.60
N GLY A 31 -9.34 -14.39 14.88
CA GLY A 31 -8.64 -15.50 15.55
C GLY A 31 -8.31 -16.68 14.62
N ASP A 32 -8.34 -16.46 13.33
CA ASP A 32 -8.22 -17.45 12.26
C ASP A 32 -6.89 -18.23 12.23
N ALA A 33 -5.84 -17.71 12.90
CA ALA A 33 -4.54 -18.37 12.97
C ALA A 33 -4.62 -19.77 13.63
N LEU A 34 -5.51 -19.96 14.60
CA LEU A 34 -5.69 -21.28 15.25
C LEU A 34 -6.13 -22.32 14.24
N ASN A 35 -7.14 -22.02 13.42
CA ASN A 35 -7.66 -22.95 12.41
C ASN A 35 -6.59 -23.28 11.36
N ARG A 36 -5.79 -22.32 10.95
CA ARG A 36 -4.69 -22.53 9.99
C ARG A 36 -3.60 -23.41 10.57
N ILE A 37 -3.18 -23.15 11.82
CA ILE A 37 -2.11 -23.92 12.49
C ILE A 37 -2.54 -25.36 12.75
N LEU A 38 -3.82 -25.60 13.12
CA LEU A 38 -4.37 -26.93 13.33
C LEU A 38 -4.70 -27.66 12.01
N GLY A 39 -4.70 -26.93 10.89
CA GLY A 39 -4.90 -27.54 9.57
C GLY A 39 -3.78 -28.51 9.22
N ARG A 40 -4.10 -29.49 8.39
CA ARG A 40 -3.09 -30.43 7.86
C ARG A 40 -2.23 -29.74 6.83
N MET A 41 -0.92 -29.72 7.00
CA MET A 41 0.03 -29.33 5.95
C MET A 41 -0.04 -30.31 4.79
N ARG A 42 -0.17 -29.77 3.57
CA ARG A 42 -0.17 -30.54 2.33
C ARG A 42 0.97 -30.05 1.44
N LEU A 43 1.96 -30.90 1.27
CA LEU A 43 3.10 -30.56 0.41
C LEU A 43 2.73 -30.90 -1.04
N GLU A 44 2.22 -29.92 -1.76
CA GLU A 44 1.95 -30.06 -3.19
C GLU A 44 3.24 -29.99 -3.99
N PRO A 45 3.41 -30.84 -5.01
CA PRO A 45 4.56 -30.74 -5.91
C PRO A 45 4.49 -29.42 -6.68
N PRO A 46 5.63 -28.73 -6.89
CA PRO A 46 5.63 -27.51 -7.67
C PRO A 46 5.24 -27.80 -9.12
N VAL A 47 4.46 -26.89 -9.70
CA VAL A 47 4.23 -26.89 -11.15
C VAL A 47 5.49 -26.32 -11.80
N LEU A 48 6.19 -27.15 -12.54
CA LEU A 48 7.39 -26.76 -13.29
C LEU A 48 6.97 -26.39 -14.71
N PRO A 49 7.25 -25.16 -15.18
CA PRO A 49 7.00 -24.81 -16.57
C PRO A 49 7.96 -25.57 -17.48
N ASP A 50 7.53 -25.85 -18.72
CA ASP A 50 8.41 -26.28 -19.77
C ASP A 50 9.26 -25.09 -20.25
N ALA A 51 10.42 -24.93 -19.65
CA ALA A 51 11.30 -23.78 -19.85
C ALA A 51 12.76 -24.23 -19.90
N PRO A 52 13.65 -23.46 -20.54
CA PRO A 52 15.09 -23.71 -20.50
C PRO A 52 15.62 -23.80 -19.06
N PRO A 53 16.74 -24.53 -18.85
CA PRO A 53 17.37 -24.61 -17.56
C PRO A 53 17.70 -23.23 -17.00
N ALA A 54 17.39 -23.00 -15.71
CA ALA A 54 17.73 -21.77 -15.00
C ALA A 54 18.96 -21.99 -14.10
N SER A 55 19.82 -20.96 -13.98
CA SER A 55 20.89 -20.91 -12.99
C SER A 55 20.42 -20.09 -11.78
N VAL A 56 20.69 -20.61 -10.58
CA VAL A 56 20.36 -19.94 -9.32
C VAL A 56 21.64 -19.73 -8.52
N CYS A 57 21.86 -18.50 -8.04
CA CYS A 57 23.01 -18.14 -7.22
C CYS A 57 22.53 -17.47 -5.93
N GLU A 58 23.24 -17.70 -4.81
CA GLU A 58 23.08 -17.02 -3.54
C GLU A 58 24.33 -16.16 -3.30
N GLU A 59 24.32 -14.93 -3.83
CA GLU A 59 25.43 -13.99 -3.69
C GLU A 59 24.92 -12.55 -3.60
N ASP A 60 25.79 -11.60 -3.27
CA ASP A 60 25.42 -10.18 -3.31
C ASP A 60 25.07 -9.74 -4.74
N ALA A 61 23.96 -9.02 -4.89
CA ALA A 61 23.44 -8.66 -6.20
C ALA A 61 24.43 -7.84 -7.06
N GLY A 62 25.23 -6.96 -6.42
CA GLY A 62 26.27 -6.19 -7.10
C GLY A 62 27.38 -7.07 -7.64
N GLY A 63 27.78 -8.12 -6.87
CA GLY A 63 28.73 -9.12 -7.33
C GLY A 63 28.18 -9.99 -8.46
N PHE A 64 26.90 -10.38 -8.37
CA PHE A 64 26.26 -11.23 -9.36
C PHE A 64 26.22 -10.59 -10.76
N GLY A 65 25.95 -9.28 -10.87
CA GLY A 65 25.90 -8.57 -12.15
C GLY A 65 27.26 -8.41 -12.85
N SER A 66 28.35 -8.47 -12.09
CA SER A 66 29.69 -8.15 -12.60
C SER A 66 30.18 -9.17 -13.61
N GLY A 67 30.51 -8.70 -14.83
CA GLY A 67 31.02 -9.53 -15.92
C GLY A 67 30.00 -10.43 -16.60
N ARG A 68 28.70 -10.26 -16.32
CA ARG A 68 27.61 -10.99 -16.99
C ARG A 68 26.84 -10.05 -17.91
N THR A 69 26.49 -10.56 -19.10
CA THR A 69 25.65 -9.86 -20.07
C THR A 69 24.27 -10.51 -20.11
N ALA A 70 23.24 -9.72 -20.34
CA ALA A 70 21.86 -10.21 -20.49
C ALA A 70 21.08 -9.35 -21.49
N ASP A 71 20.03 -9.91 -22.08
CA ASP A 71 19.07 -9.11 -22.84
C ASP A 71 18.22 -8.25 -21.91
N ILE A 72 17.76 -8.83 -20.79
CA ILE A 72 16.93 -8.19 -19.79
C ILE A 72 17.48 -8.49 -18.39
N ALA A 73 17.62 -7.45 -17.57
CA ALA A 73 17.88 -7.57 -16.13
C ALA A 73 16.69 -7.04 -15.35
N TYR A 74 16.09 -7.88 -14.50
CA TYR A 74 15.01 -7.49 -13.59
C TYR A 74 15.52 -7.38 -12.17
N PHE A 75 15.24 -6.24 -11.53
CA PHE A 75 15.67 -5.91 -10.19
C PHE A 75 14.46 -5.68 -9.27
N ASP A 76 14.41 -6.40 -8.18
CA ASP A 76 13.41 -6.28 -7.12
C ASP A 76 14.11 -6.23 -5.75
N PRO A 77 14.94 -5.19 -5.50
CA PRO A 77 15.66 -5.07 -4.23
C PRO A 77 14.71 -4.69 -3.10
N PRO A 78 15.06 -5.01 -1.83
CA PRO A 78 14.32 -4.49 -0.69
C PRO A 78 14.27 -2.96 -0.71
N TYR A 79 13.09 -2.39 -0.60
CA TYR A 79 12.88 -0.94 -0.69
C TYR A 79 12.68 -0.26 0.69
N ASN A 80 12.68 -1.02 1.79
CA ASN A 80 12.43 -0.52 3.15
C ASN A 80 13.40 -1.12 4.17
N GLN A 81 13.28 -0.72 5.46
CA GLN A 81 14.15 -1.14 6.56
C GLN A 81 14.06 -2.63 6.95
N HIS A 82 13.26 -3.42 6.27
CA HIS A 82 13.02 -4.80 6.65
C HIS A 82 14.07 -5.75 6.11
N GLN A 83 15.04 -6.12 6.96
CA GLN A 83 16.07 -7.10 6.64
C GLN A 83 15.44 -8.51 6.51
N TYR A 84 15.52 -9.09 5.33
CA TYR A 84 14.90 -10.40 5.04
C TYR A 84 15.52 -11.53 5.83
N GLY A 85 16.83 -11.49 6.07
CA GLY A 85 17.51 -12.47 6.91
C GLY A 85 16.93 -12.58 8.31
N SER A 86 16.46 -11.47 8.91
CA SER A 86 15.78 -11.49 10.21
C SER A 86 14.28 -11.77 10.11
N ASN A 87 13.62 -11.32 9.04
CA ASN A 87 12.18 -11.49 8.88
C ASN A 87 11.79 -12.94 8.60
N TYR A 88 12.61 -13.62 7.81
CA TYR A 88 12.37 -14.97 7.31
C TYR A 88 13.37 -15.99 7.84
N HIS A 89 13.97 -15.72 9.03
CA HIS A 89 15.01 -16.56 9.62
C HIS A 89 14.62 -18.04 9.75
N LEU A 90 13.36 -18.34 10.06
CA LEU A 90 12.86 -19.71 10.15
C LEU A 90 12.90 -20.41 8.79
N LEU A 91 12.46 -19.75 7.72
CA LEU A 91 12.51 -20.31 6.38
C LEU A 91 13.95 -20.55 5.92
N ASN A 92 14.86 -19.60 6.23
CA ASN A 92 16.31 -19.80 5.98
C ASN A 92 16.86 -21.01 6.71
N THR A 93 16.45 -21.21 7.97
CA THR A 93 16.88 -22.39 8.76
C THR A 93 16.39 -23.70 8.12
N ILE A 94 15.13 -23.72 7.64
CA ILE A 94 14.57 -24.88 6.95
C ILE A 94 15.31 -25.15 5.64
N VAL A 95 15.62 -24.14 4.85
CA VAL A 95 16.30 -24.30 3.55
C VAL A 95 17.74 -24.76 3.72
N ARG A 96 18.47 -24.14 4.64
CA ARG A 96 19.89 -24.43 4.88
C ARG A 96 20.10 -25.76 5.56
N TRP A 97 19.17 -26.15 6.44
CA TRP A 97 19.22 -27.39 7.22
C TRP A 97 20.61 -27.68 7.80
N ASP A 98 21.24 -26.62 8.31
CA ASP A 98 22.67 -26.64 8.73
C ASP A 98 22.92 -27.33 10.07
N GLY A 99 21.89 -27.93 10.66
CA GLY A 99 21.99 -28.72 11.90
C GLY A 99 22.39 -27.90 13.12
N ARG A 100 22.32 -26.58 13.06
CA ARG A 100 22.67 -25.73 14.21
C ARG A 100 21.76 -26.03 15.39
N PRO A 101 22.34 -26.31 16.56
CA PRO A 101 21.53 -26.46 17.75
C PRO A 101 20.87 -25.11 18.09
N MET A 102 19.54 -25.14 18.20
CA MET A 102 18.78 -24.01 18.71
C MET A 102 18.72 -24.11 20.23
N PRO A 103 19.12 -23.08 20.99
CA PRO A 103 18.98 -23.10 22.43
C PRO A 103 17.51 -23.19 22.83
N MET A 104 17.19 -24.03 23.80
CA MET A 104 15.83 -24.17 24.35
C MET A 104 15.32 -22.82 24.90
N GLU A 105 16.22 -22.06 25.50
CA GLU A 105 15.97 -20.70 25.99
C GLU A 105 17.03 -19.75 25.46
N PRO A 106 16.66 -18.78 24.59
CA PRO A 106 17.60 -17.77 24.11
C PRO A 106 18.07 -16.87 25.25
N THR A 107 19.36 -16.93 25.57
CA THR A 107 19.99 -16.07 26.56
C THR A 107 20.98 -15.10 25.90
N ALA A 108 21.41 -14.07 26.62
CA ALA A 108 22.44 -13.16 26.16
C ALA A 108 23.72 -13.94 25.82
N GLY A 109 24.27 -13.76 24.63
CA GLY A 109 25.46 -14.47 24.16
C GLY A 109 25.23 -15.83 23.51
N SER A 110 23.98 -16.34 23.43
CA SER A 110 23.68 -17.60 22.78
C SER A 110 23.71 -17.54 21.22
N GLY A 111 23.97 -16.35 20.65
CA GLY A 111 23.92 -16.15 19.19
C GLY A 111 22.49 -16.09 18.63
N VAL A 112 21.50 -16.09 19.49
CA VAL A 112 20.06 -16.03 19.14
C VAL A 112 19.37 -14.92 19.93
N SER A 113 18.59 -14.10 19.25
CA SER A 113 17.82 -13.04 19.92
C SER A 113 16.74 -13.65 20.80
N PRO A 114 16.57 -13.19 22.06
CA PRO A 114 15.43 -13.59 22.91
C PRO A 114 14.07 -13.30 22.25
N LYS A 115 14.01 -12.30 21.40
CA LYS A 115 12.81 -11.97 20.62
C LYS A 115 12.74 -12.83 19.36
N ALA A 116 11.76 -13.70 19.30
CA ALA A 116 11.44 -14.54 18.14
C ALA A 116 12.54 -15.53 17.72
N GLY A 117 13.53 -15.81 18.55
CA GLY A 117 14.59 -16.78 18.26
C GLY A 117 15.42 -16.48 17.01
N ILE A 118 15.62 -15.21 16.67
CA ILE A 118 16.33 -14.81 15.44
C ILE A 118 17.82 -15.09 15.59
N PRO A 119 18.42 -15.98 14.78
CA PRO A 119 19.85 -16.24 14.81
C PRO A 119 20.67 -15.02 14.38
N ASP A 120 21.79 -14.75 15.06
CA ASP A 120 22.63 -13.56 14.79
C ASP A 120 23.31 -13.57 13.41
N ILE A 121 23.35 -14.71 12.75
CA ILE A 121 23.96 -14.87 11.41
C ILE A 121 23.39 -13.91 10.36
N TRP A 122 22.13 -13.48 10.48
CA TRP A 122 21.54 -12.53 9.55
C TRP A 122 22.29 -11.19 9.49
N LYS A 123 23.06 -10.87 10.54
CA LYS A 123 23.85 -9.63 10.60
C LYS A 123 24.97 -9.62 9.56
N ALA A 124 25.50 -10.79 9.21
CA ALA A 124 26.52 -10.95 8.17
C ALA A 124 25.96 -10.79 6.74
N THR A 125 24.66 -11.04 6.56
CA THR A 125 23.96 -10.90 5.27
C THR A 125 23.05 -9.69 5.23
N ARG A 126 23.39 -8.65 5.98
CA ARG A 126 22.62 -7.41 6.05
C ARG A 126 22.67 -6.68 4.70
N SER A 127 21.50 -6.42 4.11
CA SER A 127 21.38 -5.71 2.84
C SER A 127 21.49 -4.19 3.03
N ASN A 128 22.32 -3.54 2.22
CA ASN A 128 22.45 -2.08 2.15
C ASN A 128 21.21 -1.42 1.55
N PHE A 129 20.43 -2.11 0.72
CA PHE A 129 19.14 -1.63 0.22
C PHE A 129 18.13 -1.36 1.34
N CYS A 130 18.22 -2.08 2.48
CA CYS A 130 17.39 -1.86 3.66
C CYS A 130 17.87 -0.73 4.57
N VAL A 131 18.93 0.00 4.23
CA VAL A 131 19.50 1.09 5.02
C VAL A 131 19.33 2.40 4.29
N LYS A 132 18.45 3.28 4.78
CA LYS A 132 18.04 4.50 4.07
C LYS A 132 19.21 5.32 3.50
N ARG A 133 20.28 5.52 4.27
CA ARG A 133 21.46 6.29 3.85
C ARG A 133 22.33 5.59 2.80
N GLU A 134 22.22 4.25 2.71
CA GLU A 134 23.01 3.40 1.81
C GLU A 134 22.27 3.04 0.52
N ALA A 135 20.92 3.08 0.56
CA ALA A 135 20.07 2.55 -0.51
C ALA A 135 20.36 3.18 -1.87
N ARG A 136 20.58 4.51 -1.92
CA ARG A 136 20.91 5.21 -3.17
C ARG A 136 22.21 4.68 -3.80
N HIS A 137 23.23 4.49 -2.98
CA HIS A 137 24.54 3.97 -3.39
C HIS A 137 24.46 2.51 -3.83
N ALA A 138 23.67 1.71 -3.10
CA ALA A 138 23.47 0.30 -3.42
C ALA A 138 22.78 0.12 -4.78
N ILE A 139 21.75 0.93 -5.09
CA ILE A 139 21.06 0.88 -6.39
C ILE A 139 21.98 1.36 -7.52
N ALA A 140 22.70 2.47 -7.32
CA ALA A 140 23.65 2.96 -8.34
C ALA A 140 24.73 1.92 -8.65
N GLY A 141 25.31 1.31 -7.60
CA GLY A 141 26.34 0.26 -7.77
C GLY A 141 25.80 -1.00 -8.46
N LEU A 142 24.53 -1.37 -8.20
CA LEU A 142 23.88 -2.48 -8.88
C LEU A 142 23.73 -2.21 -10.40
N LEU A 143 23.36 -0.99 -10.76
CA LEU A 143 23.27 -0.55 -12.15
C LEU A 143 24.63 -0.52 -12.83
N ASP A 144 25.67 -0.06 -12.11
CA ASP A 144 27.05 0.00 -12.65
C ASP A 144 27.63 -1.38 -12.92
N ALA A 145 27.23 -2.38 -12.12
CA ALA A 145 27.70 -3.75 -12.27
C ALA A 145 26.95 -4.54 -13.35
N CYS A 146 25.82 -4.05 -13.88
CA CYS A 146 24.96 -4.78 -14.79
C CYS A 146 25.16 -4.35 -16.24
N ASP A 147 25.43 -5.32 -17.12
CA ASP A 147 25.48 -5.17 -18.58
C ASP A 147 24.24 -5.86 -19.20
N ALA A 148 23.16 -5.10 -19.38
CA ALA A 148 21.94 -5.61 -20.00
C ALA A 148 21.33 -4.59 -20.98
N GLY A 149 20.72 -5.11 -22.04
CA GLY A 149 20.05 -4.28 -23.05
C GLY A 149 18.81 -3.58 -22.55
N THR A 150 18.09 -4.21 -21.62
CA THR A 150 16.92 -3.64 -20.95
C THR A 150 17.04 -3.84 -19.45
N LEU A 151 16.85 -2.78 -18.67
CA LEU A 151 16.84 -2.82 -17.21
C LEU A 151 15.41 -2.58 -16.73
N VAL A 152 14.93 -3.42 -15.82
CA VAL A 152 13.60 -3.29 -15.23
C VAL A 152 13.73 -3.25 -13.71
N PHE A 153 13.26 -2.17 -13.09
CA PHE A 153 13.23 -2.03 -11.63
C PHE A 153 11.80 -2.02 -11.12
N SER A 154 11.48 -2.92 -10.20
CA SER A 154 10.29 -2.82 -9.35
C SER A 154 10.59 -1.98 -8.13
N TRP A 155 9.76 -0.98 -7.84
CA TRP A 155 9.96 -0.07 -6.71
C TRP A 155 8.65 0.41 -6.13
N ASN A 156 8.55 0.35 -4.81
CA ASN A 156 7.37 0.85 -4.11
C ASN A 156 7.50 2.34 -3.77
N ALA A 157 6.44 3.11 -4.00
CA ALA A 157 6.40 4.56 -3.72
C ALA A 157 6.66 4.92 -2.24
N ASP A 158 6.37 4.00 -1.31
CA ASP A 158 6.63 4.16 0.13
C ASP A 158 8.04 3.71 0.54
N GLY A 159 8.93 3.46 -0.42
CA GLY A 159 10.31 3.01 -0.19
C GLY A 159 11.21 4.07 0.45
N HIS A 160 12.46 3.67 0.73
CA HIS A 160 13.49 4.56 1.27
C HIS A 160 13.85 5.73 0.34
N LEU A 161 13.78 5.49 -0.95
CA LEU A 161 13.96 6.47 -2.01
C LEU A 161 12.61 6.83 -2.59
N SER A 162 12.41 8.10 -2.87
CA SER A 162 11.25 8.56 -3.62
C SER A 162 11.30 8.08 -5.08
N GLY A 163 10.16 8.12 -5.77
CA GLY A 163 10.15 7.86 -7.21
C GLY A 163 11.06 8.82 -8.00
N GLU A 164 11.19 10.07 -7.54
CA GLU A 164 12.10 11.06 -8.14
C GLU A 164 13.57 10.70 -7.93
N ASP A 165 13.95 10.20 -6.73
CA ASP A 165 15.30 9.68 -6.48
C ASP A 165 15.61 8.52 -7.42
N MET A 166 14.64 7.62 -7.64
CA MET A 166 14.80 6.50 -8.58
C MET A 166 14.98 6.99 -10.02
N VAL A 167 14.20 7.98 -10.46
CA VAL A 167 14.37 8.62 -11.78
C VAL A 167 15.77 9.20 -11.92
N GLU A 168 16.29 9.93 -10.92
CA GLU A 168 17.64 10.52 -10.96
C GLU A 168 18.75 9.47 -11.12
N ILE A 169 18.59 8.31 -10.46
CA ILE A 169 19.58 7.24 -10.52
C ILE A 169 19.51 6.48 -11.85
N ILE A 170 18.29 6.23 -12.34
CA ILE A 170 18.05 5.27 -13.44
C ILE A 170 18.06 5.96 -14.80
N SER A 171 17.48 7.17 -14.93
CA SER A 171 17.31 7.82 -16.23
C SER A 171 18.59 8.12 -17.02
N PRO A 172 19.79 8.27 -16.40
CA PRO A 172 21.03 8.43 -17.16
C PRO A 172 21.47 7.17 -17.92
N ARG A 173 20.86 6.02 -17.65
CA ARG A 173 21.25 4.73 -18.23
C ARG A 173 20.68 4.45 -19.62
N GLY A 174 19.70 5.24 -20.06
CA GLY A 174 19.06 5.07 -21.36
C GLY A 174 17.67 5.68 -21.41
N ARG A 175 16.88 5.30 -22.39
CA ARG A 175 15.50 5.77 -22.51
C ARG A 175 14.64 5.11 -21.45
N LEU A 176 14.16 5.92 -20.50
CA LEU A 176 13.34 5.49 -19.38
C LEU A 176 11.84 5.57 -19.71
N ASP A 177 11.14 4.45 -19.58
CA ASP A 177 9.69 4.37 -19.47
C ASP A 177 9.27 4.03 -18.05
N ILE A 178 8.12 4.57 -17.59
CA ILE A 178 7.62 4.37 -16.24
C ILE A 178 6.19 3.83 -16.32
N VAL A 179 5.95 2.70 -15.65
CA VAL A 179 4.61 2.10 -15.51
C VAL A 179 4.21 2.15 -14.04
N ALA A 180 3.05 2.73 -13.75
CA ALA A 180 2.48 2.71 -12.41
C ALA A 180 1.50 1.53 -12.29
N LEU A 181 1.65 0.73 -11.23
CA LEU A 181 0.82 -0.43 -10.94
C LEU A 181 0.08 -0.23 -9.62
N ASP A 182 -1.19 -0.59 -9.62
CA ASP A 182 -1.99 -0.69 -8.40
C ASP A 182 -1.61 -1.92 -7.62
N TYR A 183 -1.08 -1.73 -6.41
CA TYR A 183 -0.76 -2.82 -5.52
C TYR A 183 -1.57 -2.73 -4.23
N VAL A 184 -2.15 -3.87 -3.82
CA VAL A 184 -2.79 -3.96 -2.51
C VAL A 184 -1.69 -4.05 -1.46
N ALA A 185 -1.48 -2.97 -0.70
CA ALA A 185 -0.44 -2.95 0.32
C ALA A 185 -0.57 -4.15 1.27
N TYR A 186 0.50 -4.91 1.40
CA TYR A 186 0.57 -6.01 2.36
C TYR A 186 0.32 -5.49 3.79
N ARG A 187 -0.73 -6.00 4.43
CA ARG A 187 -1.11 -5.62 5.78
C ARG A 187 -0.48 -6.56 6.78
N GLY A 188 0.79 -6.38 7.07
CA GLY A 188 1.43 -7.00 8.22
C GLY A 188 1.06 -6.28 9.51
N GLY A 189 0.30 -6.90 10.40
CA GLY A 189 0.09 -6.46 11.77
C GLY A 189 -0.69 -5.14 11.96
N ARG A 190 -0.43 -4.47 13.09
CA ARG A 190 -1.09 -3.23 13.50
C ARG A 190 -0.63 -2.05 12.64
N GLN A 191 -1.38 -1.73 11.59
CA GLN A 191 -1.12 -0.51 10.81
C GLN A 191 -2.03 0.63 11.26
N SER A 192 -1.48 1.86 11.23
CA SER A 192 -2.23 3.08 11.48
C SER A 192 -3.42 3.19 10.53
N ALA A 193 -4.57 3.61 11.04
CA ALA A 193 -5.79 3.81 10.26
C ALA A 193 -5.66 4.89 9.18
N SER A 194 -4.66 5.77 9.32
CA SER A 194 -4.34 6.82 8.34
C SER A 194 -3.56 6.32 7.12
N ARG A 195 -3.05 5.08 7.13
CA ARG A 195 -2.29 4.54 6.02
C ARG A 195 -3.22 3.98 4.94
N SER A 196 -2.98 4.34 3.69
CA SER A 196 -3.72 3.79 2.55
C SER A 196 -3.65 2.26 2.56
N SER A 197 -4.75 1.60 2.17
CA SER A 197 -4.78 0.15 1.99
C SER A 197 -4.15 -0.29 0.67
N ARG A 198 -3.80 0.67 -0.18
CA ARG A 198 -3.14 0.46 -1.47
C ARG A 198 -1.85 1.26 -1.47
N SER A 199 -0.81 0.66 -2.00
CA SER A 199 0.47 1.28 -2.30
C SER A 199 0.62 1.36 -3.81
N ARG A 200 1.43 2.28 -4.27
CA ARG A 200 1.78 2.41 -5.69
C ARG A 200 3.12 1.72 -5.91
N GLU A 201 3.16 0.82 -6.86
CA GLU A 201 4.40 0.26 -7.36
C GLU A 201 4.70 0.81 -8.74
N TYR A 202 5.95 1.12 -8.97
CA TYR A 202 6.46 1.55 -10.26
C TYR A 202 7.32 0.44 -10.86
N LEU A 203 7.17 0.24 -12.16
CA LEU A 203 8.19 -0.41 -12.96
C LEU A 203 8.91 0.68 -13.76
N PHE A 204 10.19 0.83 -13.48
CA PHE A 204 11.10 1.67 -14.25
C PHE A 204 11.75 0.78 -15.30
N VAL A 205 11.47 1.02 -16.57
CA VAL A 205 11.96 0.22 -17.69
C VAL A 205 12.92 1.08 -18.52
N VAL A 206 14.17 0.66 -18.61
CA VAL A 206 15.22 1.39 -19.34
C VAL A 206 15.67 0.59 -20.54
N ASP A 207 15.55 1.18 -21.73
CA ASP A 207 16.26 0.72 -22.91
C ASP A 207 17.68 1.34 -22.89
N ALA A 208 18.66 0.53 -22.47
CA ALA A 208 20.05 0.97 -22.31
C ALA A 208 20.76 1.24 -23.63
N ARG A 209 20.15 0.86 -24.76
CA ARG A 209 20.69 1.10 -26.13
C ARG A 209 20.18 2.40 -26.74
N ALA A 210 19.19 3.04 -26.13
CA ALA A 210 18.58 4.27 -26.59
C ALA A 210 19.07 5.49 -25.78
N GLU A 211 19.09 6.65 -26.42
CA GLU A 211 19.47 7.90 -25.75
C GLU A 211 18.51 8.26 -24.60
N PRO A 212 19.05 8.74 -23.47
CA PRO A 212 18.26 9.20 -22.34
C PRO A 212 17.31 10.35 -22.70
N ILE A 213 16.09 10.32 -22.19
CA ILE A 213 15.12 11.43 -22.37
C ILE A 213 15.39 12.64 -21.47
N GLY A 214 16.37 12.52 -20.58
CA GLY A 214 16.74 13.54 -19.59
C GLY A 214 15.91 13.46 -18.29
N VAL A 215 16.57 13.75 -17.17
CA VAL A 215 16.00 13.63 -15.81
C VAL A 215 14.73 14.45 -15.65
N SER A 216 14.70 15.70 -16.14
CA SER A 216 13.52 16.58 -15.98
C SER A 216 12.30 16.05 -16.71
N SER A 217 12.45 15.49 -17.90
CA SER A 217 11.35 14.88 -18.67
C SER A 217 10.84 13.62 -17.99
N ALA A 218 11.74 12.79 -17.46
CA ALA A 218 11.38 11.59 -16.71
C ALA A 218 10.65 11.92 -15.41
N LYS A 219 11.09 12.94 -14.67
CA LYS A 219 10.38 13.43 -13.45
C LYS A 219 8.98 13.96 -13.78
N ARG A 220 8.85 14.71 -14.87
CA ARG A 220 7.53 15.17 -15.34
C ARG A 220 6.62 13.98 -15.63
N ARG A 221 7.10 12.99 -16.35
CA ARG A 221 6.34 11.76 -16.64
C ARG A 221 5.91 11.02 -15.36
N LEU A 222 6.79 10.91 -14.38
CA LEU A 222 6.48 10.34 -13.07
C LEU A 222 5.37 11.13 -12.35
N ALA A 223 5.47 12.47 -12.35
CA ALA A 223 4.48 13.34 -11.71
C ALA A 223 3.11 13.24 -12.40
N GLU A 224 3.06 13.19 -13.74
CA GLU A 224 1.84 12.97 -14.51
C GLU A 224 1.15 11.64 -14.14
N LEU A 225 1.93 10.55 -14.06
CA LEU A 225 1.41 9.24 -13.66
C LEU A 225 0.93 9.24 -12.21
N ALA A 226 1.68 9.86 -11.31
CA ALA A 226 1.31 9.96 -9.90
C ALA A 226 0.02 10.77 -9.72
N GLY A 227 -0.08 11.93 -10.37
CA GLY A 227 -1.25 12.79 -10.31
C GLY A 227 -2.50 12.14 -10.89
N ALA A 228 -2.39 11.47 -12.03
CA ALA A 228 -3.50 10.73 -12.64
C ALA A 228 -3.99 9.60 -11.73
N ASP A 229 -3.09 8.86 -11.10
CA ASP A 229 -3.44 7.80 -10.17
C ASP A 229 -4.05 8.34 -8.87
N ASP A 230 -3.53 9.45 -8.33
CA ASP A 230 -4.11 10.12 -7.17
C ASP A 230 -5.53 10.62 -7.48
N ALA A 231 -5.75 11.18 -8.68
CA ALA A 231 -7.08 11.60 -9.12
C ALA A 231 -8.07 10.42 -9.17
N LEU A 232 -7.63 9.26 -9.67
CA LEU A 232 -8.48 8.06 -9.73
C LEU A 232 -8.79 7.42 -8.37
N ARG A 233 -8.05 7.79 -7.32
CA ARG A 233 -8.22 7.23 -5.95
C ARG A 233 -8.85 8.19 -4.97
N SER A 234 -8.90 9.46 -5.31
CA SER A 234 -9.39 10.52 -4.43
C SER A 234 -10.89 10.40 -4.18
N THR A 235 -11.29 10.87 -3.01
CA THR A 235 -12.67 11.26 -2.72
C THR A 235 -12.77 12.77 -2.87
N TYR A 236 -13.88 13.23 -3.40
CA TYR A 236 -14.06 14.63 -3.77
C TYR A 236 -15.18 15.28 -2.96
N ASP A 237 -15.06 16.58 -2.77
CA ASP A 237 -16.14 17.43 -2.26
C ASP A 237 -17.03 17.87 -3.43
N PRO A 238 -18.29 17.43 -3.52
CA PRO A 238 -19.19 17.77 -4.63
C PRO A 238 -19.41 19.29 -4.80
N GLN A 239 -19.35 20.07 -3.72
CA GLN A 239 -19.46 21.53 -3.80
C GLN A 239 -18.25 22.15 -4.50
N ARG A 240 -17.03 21.68 -4.16
CA ARG A 240 -15.81 22.12 -4.83
C ARG A 240 -15.78 21.67 -6.27
N VAL A 241 -16.23 20.42 -6.57
CA VAL A 241 -16.35 19.92 -7.93
C VAL A 241 -17.29 20.80 -8.75
N SER A 242 -18.49 21.11 -8.23
CA SER A 242 -19.44 21.96 -8.92
C SER A 242 -18.94 23.39 -9.10
N ALA A 243 -18.17 23.92 -8.13
CA ALA A 243 -17.57 25.25 -8.24
C ALA A 243 -16.44 25.30 -9.30
N ALA A 244 -15.63 24.24 -9.40
CA ALA A 244 -14.48 24.17 -10.30
C ALA A 244 -14.87 23.84 -11.75
N PHE A 245 -15.78 22.87 -11.92
CA PHE A 245 -16.18 22.37 -13.25
C PHE A 245 -17.52 22.91 -13.76
N GLY A 246 -18.26 23.64 -12.93
CA GLY A 246 -19.60 24.15 -13.23
C GLY A 246 -20.72 23.15 -12.86
N PRO A 247 -21.99 23.57 -13.00
CA PRO A 247 -23.13 22.71 -12.67
C PRO A 247 -23.24 21.52 -13.63
N PHE A 248 -23.34 20.34 -13.07
CA PHE A 248 -23.56 19.10 -13.82
C PHE A 248 -25.08 18.91 -14.06
N PRO A 249 -25.48 18.35 -15.24
CA PRO A 249 -24.64 17.96 -16.39
C PRO A 249 -24.40 19.05 -17.44
N ASP A 250 -24.96 20.27 -17.29
CA ASP A 250 -25.28 21.13 -18.43
C ASP A 250 -24.21 22.19 -18.82
N ARG A 251 -23.20 22.47 -18.02
CA ARG A 251 -22.17 23.46 -18.38
C ARG A 251 -20.80 23.14 -17.84
N LEU A 252 -19.91 22.69 -18.70
CA LEU A 252 -18.49 22.44 -18.43
C LEU A 252 -17.65 23.19 -19.48
N PRO A 253 -17.34 24.49 -19.27
CA PRO A 253 -16.76 25.29 -20.34
C PRO A 253 -15.34 24.86 -20.75
N GLU A 254 -14.51 24.43 -19.79
CA GLU A 254 -13.12 24.06 -20.07
C GLU A 254 -12.91 22.55 -20.17
N PHE A 255 -13.57 21.77 -19.32
CA PHE A 255 -13.43 20.32 -19.24
C PHE A 255 -14.77 19.59 -19.32
N PRO A 256 -15.38 19.51 -20.53
CA PRO A 256 -16.65 18.78 -20.69
C PRO A 256 -16.50 17.30 -20.31
N GLU A 257 -15.30 16.74 -20.37
CA GLU A 257 -14.99 15.37 -20.00
C GLU A 257 -15.20 15.08 -18.52
N ALA A 258 -15.24 16.10 -17.66
CA ALA A 258 -15.48 15.93 -16.23
C ALA A 258 -16.84 15.26 -15.93
N ALA A 259 -17.83 15.42 -16.81
CA ALA A 259 -19.11 14.75 -16.69
C ALA A 259 -19.00 13.22 -16.71
N TRP A 260 -18.01 12.67 -17.40
CA TRP A 260 -17.74 11.22 -17.46
C TRP A 260 -16.67 10.79 -16.49
N PHE A 261 -15.93 11.74 -15.91
CA PHE A 261 -14.92 11.43 -14.89
C PHE A 261 -15.52 11.08 -13.55
N PHE A 262 -16.59 11.77 -13.14
CA PHE A 262 -17.19 11.60 -11.81
C PHE A 262 -18.32 10.57 -11.79
N SER A 263 -18.47 9.89 -10.63
CA SER A 263 -19.72 9.20 -10.28
C SER A 263 -20.89 10.19 -10.17
N PRO A 264 -22.14 9.73 -10.26
CA PRO A 264 -23.32 10.63 -10.22
C PRO A 264 -23.40 11.51 -8.96
N ASP A 265 -22.83 11.07 -7.84
CA ASP A 265 -22.77 11.83 -6.58
C ASP A 265 -21.54 12.75 -6.48
N LEU A 266 -20.75 12.85 -7.52
CA LEU A 266 -19.53 13.67 -7.64
C LEU A 266 -18.45 13.40 -6.56
N ARG A 267 -18.61 12.34 -5.77
CA ARG A 267 -17.70 12.05 -4.67
C ARG A 267 -16.52 11.17 -5.06
N ARG A 268 -16.62 10.48 -6.15
CA ARG A 268 -15.60 9.51 -6.61
C ARG A 268 -15.47 9.56 -8.12
N PRO A 269 -14.33 9.08 -8.64
CA PRO A 269 -14.25 8.77 -10.07
C PRO A 269 -15.29 7.71 -10.45
N GLY A 270 -15.92 7.90 -11.60
CA GLY A 270 -16.84 6.94 -12.23
C GLY A 270 -16.07 5.89 -13.05
N ASP A 271 -16.82 4.96 -13.64
CA ASP A 271 -16.24 3.86 -14.44
C ASP A 271 -15.45 4.37 -15.66
N GLY A 272 -15.83 5.51 -16.24
CA GLY A 272 -15.15 6.14 -17.39
C GLY A 272 -13.94 7.01 -17.04
N ALA A 273 -13.61 7.19 -15.77
CA ALA A 273 -12.58 8.14 -15.33
C ALA A 273 -11.18 7.87 -15.93
N ARG A 274 -10.80 6.60 -16.09
CA ARG A 274 -9.52 6.23 -16.74
C ARG A 274 -9.47 6.64 -18.20
N ASP A 275 -10.58 6.40 -18.93
CA ASP A 275 -10.68 6.72 -20.35
C ASP A 275 -10.65 8.23 -20.56
N VAL A 276 -11.29 8.99 -19.66
CA VAL A 276 -11.22 10.45 -19.64
C VAL A 276 -9.77 10.90 -19.51
N LEU A 277 -9.03 10.44 -18.50
CA LEU A 277 -7.62 10.83 -18.33
C LEU A 277 -6.75 10.38 -19.51
N ALA A 278 -7.03 9.23 -20.11
CA ALA A 278 -6.28 8.72 -21.26
C ALA A 278 -6.55 9.54 -22.54
N SER A 279 -7.75 10.07 -22.70
CA SER A 279 -8.16 10.85 -23.88
C SER A 279 -7.59 12.27 -23.91
N LEU A 280 -7.22 12.82 -22.76
CA LEU A 280 -6.65 14.17 -22.66
C LEU A 280 -5.17 14.18 -23.11
N GLY A 281 -4.79 15.16 -23.91
CA GLY A 281 -3.37 15.45 -24.21
C GLY A 281 -2.63 15.88 -22.93
N SER A 282 -1.29 15.74 -22.91
CA SER A 282 -0.44 15.92 -21.72
C SER A 282 -0.75 17.20 -20.94
N ASP A 283 -0.65 18.36 -21.59
CA ASP A 283 -0.83 19.68 -20.93
C ASP A 283 -2.26 19.87 -20.40
N ARG A 284 -3.25 19.35 -21.13
CA ARG A 284 -4.65 19.44 -20.73
C ARG A 284 -4.96 18.47 -19.58
N ARG A 285 -4.34 17.30 -19.58
CA ARG A 285 -4.42 16.32 -18.48
C ARG A 285 -3.81 16.87 -17.21
N GLU A 286 -2.62 17.49 -17.28
CA GLU A 286 -1.96 18.12 -16.14
C GLU A 286 -2.89 19.14 -15.48
N ARG A 287 -3.43 20.09 -16.25
CA ARG A 287 -4.39 21.10 -15.73
C ARG A 287 -5.66 20.48 -15.15
N PHE A 288 -6.17 19.44 -15.80
CA PHE A 288 -7.36 18.72 -15.31
C PHE A 288 -7.09 18.05 -13.97
N VAL A 289 -5.96 17.37 -13.84
CA VAL A 289 -5.54 16.70 -12.59
C VAL A 289 -5.25 17.71 -11.48
N GLU A 290 -4.62 18.85 -11.77
CA GLU A 290 -4.44 19.94 -10.80
C GLU A 290 -5.79 20.46 -10.28
N LEU A 291 -6.75 20.68 -11.17
CA LEU A 291 -8.08 21.14 -10.80
C LEU A 291 -8.82 20.10 -9.96
N LEU A 292 -8.71 18.80 -10.31
CA LEU A 292 -9.22 17.70 -9.49
C LEU A 292 -8.59 17.70 -8.09
N GLY A 293 -7.30 17.98 -7.98
CA GLY A 293 -6.60 18.08 -6.70
C GLY A 293 -7.19 19.14 -5.77
N THR A 294 -7.66 20.29 -6.32
CA THR A 294 -8.32 21.33 -5.52
C THR A 294 -9.69 20.90 -4.99
N CYS A 295 -10.32 19.94 -5.65
CA CYS A 295 -11.64 19.40 -5.28
C CYS A 295 -11.56 18.21 -4.33
N ALA A 296 -10.40 17.58 -4.21
CA ALA A 296 -10.21 16.39 -3.38
C ALA A 296 -10.39 16.67 -1.89
N CYS A 297 -10.88 15.68 -1.16
CA CYS A 297 -10.87 15.70 0.30
C CYS A 297 -9.42 15.57 0.77
N THR A 298 -8.99 16.47 1.64
CA THR A 298 -7.59 16.55 2.11
C THR A 298 -7.21 15.41 3.04
N ASP A 299 -8.19 14.93 3.81
CA ASP A 299 -8.03 13.87 4.78
C ASP A 299 -9.39 13.23 5.13
N ILE A 300 -9.35 12.28 6.05
CA ILE A 300 -10.54 11.53 6.48
C ILE A 300 -11.54 12.40 7.26
N VAL A 301 -11.08 13.43 7.96
CA VAL A 301 -11.95 14.35 8.69
C VAL A 301 -12.76 15.17 7.69
N HIS A 302 -12.11 15.71 6.67
CA HIS A 302 -12.77 16.43 5.59
C HIS A 302 -13.76 15.52 4.82
N GLU A 303 -13.39 14.24 4.54
CA GLU A 303 -14.31 13.29 3.90
C GLU A 303 -15.57 13.08 4.75
N LEU A 304 -15.42 12.92 6.07
CA LEU A 304 -16.56 12.79 7.00
C LEU A 304 -17.41 14.06 7.09
N GLU A 305 -16.81 15.24 7.04
CA GLU A 305 -17.54 16.52 6.98
C GLU A 305 -18.39 16.63 5.72
N VAL A 306 -17.85 16.21 4.58
CA VAL A 306 -18.60 16.17 3.32
C VAL A 306 -19.79 15.22 3.42
N LEU A 307 -19.59 14.00 3.97
CA LEU A 307 -20.68 13.05 4.16
C LEU A 307 -21.76 13.56 5.10
N ALA A 308 -21.38 14.16 6.22
CA ALA A 308 -22.31 14.74 7.17
C ALA A 308 -23.17 15.82 6.51
N ARG A 309 -22.54 16.77 5.81
CA ARG A 309 -23.22 17.87 5.11
C ARG A 309 -24.22 17.36 4.07
N ILE A 310 -23.85 16.34 3.28
CA ILE A 310 -24.73 15.73 2.28
C ILE A 310 -25.88 15.00 2.98
N GLY A 311 -25.61 14.20 4.00
CA GLY A 311 -26.64 13.51 4.79
C GLY A 311 -27.64 14.46 5.42
N GLU A 312 -27.17 15.53 6.05
CA GLU A 312 -28.02 16.59 6.63
C GLU A 312 -28.87 17.28 5.58
N ALA A 313 -28.36 17.55 4.38
CA ALA A 313 -29.11 18.17 3.31
C ALA A 313 -30.27 17.26 2.87
N HIS A 314 -30.01 15.98 2.67
CA HIS A 314 -31.06 15.02 2.29
C HIS A 314 -32.10 14.81 3.41
N VAL A 315 -31.68 14.79 4.68
CA VAL A 315 -32.62 14.69 5.81
C VAL A 315 -33.52 15.90 5.87
N ARG A 316 -32.98 17.13 5.72
CA ARG A 316 -33.78 18.37 5.68
C ARG A 316 -34.80 18.39 4.52
N ASN A 317 -34.46 17.78 3.39
CA ASN A 317 -35.35 17.68 2.23
C ASN A 317 -36.35 16.51 2.34
N GLY A 318 -36.31 15.70 3.42
CA GLY A 318 -37.17 14.51 3.55
C GLY A 318 -36.74 13.31 2.70
N GLU A 319 -35.55 13.34 2.11
CA GLU A 319 -35.01 12.35 1.19
C GLU A 319 -34.26 11.24 1.95
N THR A 320 -34.98 10.50 2.79
CA THR A 320 -34.35 9.50 3.73
C THR A 320 -33.56 8.40 3.04
N ALA A 321 -33.98 7.96 1.85
CA ALA A 321 -33.27 6.95 1.07
C ALA A 321 -31.91 7.48 0.56
N ALA A 322 -31.89 8.71 0.05
CA ALA A 322 -30.67 9.38 -0.39
C ALA A 322 -29.72 9.67 0.78
N ALA A 323 -30.25 10.09 1.94
CA ALA A 323 -29.49 10.27 3.16
C ALA A 323 -28.78 8.97 3.57
N ARG A 324 -29.49 7.84 3.64
CA ARG A 324 -28.91 6.53 3.93
C ARG A 324 -27.81 6.14 2.95
N ALA A 325 -28.04 6.35 1.65
CA ALA A 325 -27.03 6.06 0.64
C ALA A 325 -25.76 6.93 0.83
N ALA A 326 -25.93 8.22 1.13
CA ALA A 326 -24.85 9.15 1.33
C ALA A 326 -23.95 8.80 2.52
N ILE A 327 -24.55 8.42 3.67
CA ILE A 327 -23.82 8.13 4.92
C ILE A 327 -23.40 6.67 5.10
N ARG A 328 -23.71 5.80 4.14
CA ARG A 328 -23.45 4.35 4.23
C ARG A 328 -22.01 3.99 4.62
N ASP A 329 -21.02 4.74 4.14
CA ASP A 329 -19.61 4.51 4.40
C ASP A 329 -19.12 5.14 5.72
N ALA A 330 -19.93 5.97 6.37
CA ALA A 330 -19.55 6.71 7.56
C ALA A 330 -19.03 5.84 8.72
N PRO A 331 -19.68 4.71 9.12
CA PRO A 331 -19.17 3.89 10.22
C PRO A 331 -17.76 3.35 9.94
N ARG A 332 -17.47 2.97 8.69
CA ARG A 332 -16.16 2.49 8.27
C ARG A 332 -15.09 3.59 8.37
N LEU A 333 -15.44 4.81 8.01
CA LEU A 333 -14.54 5.96 8.06
C LEU A 333 -14.32 6.44 9.49
N VAL A 334 -15.39 6.57 10.30
CA VAL A 334 -15.31 6.94 11.72
C VAL A 334 -14.43 5.96 12.49
N ARG A 335 -14.52 4.65 12.20
CA ARG A 335 -13.63 3.64 12.80
C ARG A 335 -12.14 3.96 12.60
N LYS A 336 -11.76 4.63 11.52
CA LYS A 336 -10.37 5.01 11.29
C LYS A 336 -9.90 6.13 12.22
N LEU A 337 -10.80 6.89 12.81
CA LEU A 337 -10.50 7.91 13.81
C LEU A 337 -10.39 7.35 15.24
N ALA A 338 -10.66 6.07 15.44
CA ALA A 338 -10.63 5.40 16.74
C ALA A 338 -9.20 5.25 17.32
N HIS A 339 -8.38 6.30 17.23
CA HIS A 339 -7.02 6.38 17.74
C HIS A 339 -6.83 7.69 18.51
N GLY A 340 -6.13 7.66 19.63
CA GLY A 340 -6.06 8.74 20.61
C GLY A 340 -5.78 10.15 20.09
N LYS A 341 -5.07 10.32 18.97
CA LYS A 341 -4.84 11.66 18.40
C LYS A 341 -6.10 12.27 17.73
N TYR A 342 -7.16 11.50 17.52
CA TYR A 342 -8.41 11.92 16.88
C TYR A 342 -9.63 11.80 17.80
N ASP A 343 -9.46 11.70 19.11
CA ASP A 343 -10.57 11.44 20.03
C ASP A 343 -11.70 12.48 19.93
N GLY A 344 -11.36 13.76 19.77
CA GLY A 344 -12.34 14.83 19.58
C GLY A 344 -13.18 14.66 18.32
N ASP A 345 -12.52 14.41 17.18
CA ASP A 345 -13.19 14.18 15.89
C ASP A 345 -14.01 12.88 15.91
N PHE A 346 -13.48 11.84 16.54
CA PHE A 346 -14.19 10.58 16.69
C PHE A 346 -15.54 10.79 17.42
N ARG A 347 -15.52 11.42 18.60
CA ARG A 347 -16.74 11.70 19.39
C ARG A 347 -17.72 12.59 18.61
N ARG A 348 -17.22 13.62 17.95
CA ARG A 348 -18.03 14.51 17.11
C ARG A 348 -18.76 13.75 16.02
N PHE A 349 -18.05 12.94 15.25
CA PHE A 349 -18.66 12.20 14.15
C PHE A 349 -19.53 11.03 14.59
N MET A 350 -19.24 10.39 15.72
CA MET A 350 -20.15 9.43 16.34
C MET A 350 -21.52 10.06 16.65
N ALA A 351 -21.54 11.27 17.22
CA ALA A 351 -22.78 11.99 17.52
C ALA A 351 -23.51 12.41 16.24
N VAL A 352 -22.80 13.02 15.27
CA VAL A 352 -23.38 13.50 14.01
C VAL A 352 -24.01 12.34 13.21
N PHE A 353 -23.26 11.27 12.99
CA PHE A 353 -23.76 10.14 12.23
C PHE A 353 -24.78 9.30 12.99
N GLY A 354 -24.72 9.23 14.33
CA GLY A 354 -25.76 8.67 15.16
C GLY A 354 -27.11 9.34 14.91
N SER A 355 -27.16 10.68 15.03
CA SER A 355 -28.36 11.46 14.78
C SER A 355 -28.86 11.35 13.33
N LEU A 356 -27.96 11.32 12.35
CA LEU A 356 -28.33 11.15 10.93
C LEU A 356 -28.89 9.76 10.64
N CYS A 357 -28.30 8.69 11.20
CA CYS A 357 -28.79 7.33 11.03
C CYS A 357 -30.16 7.15 11.65
N GLU A 358 -30.41 7.74 12.84
CA GLU A 358 -31.73 7.76 13.48
C GLU A 358 -32.76 8.52 12.63
N ALA A 359 -32.40 9.74 12.18
CA ALA A 359 -33.30 10.59 11.38
C ALA A 359 -33.71 9.93 10.06
N CYS A 360 -32.84 9.13 9.44
CA CYS A 360 -33.17 8.42 8.21
C CYS A 360 -33.64 6.96 8.43
N GLY A 361 -33.74 6.50 9.69
CA GLY A 361 -34.21 5.15 10.03
C GLY A 361 -33.25 4.03 9.59
N ASP A 362 -31.92 4.30 9.60
CA ASP A 362 -30.90 3.29 9.22
C ASP A 362 -30.44 2.47 10.43
N VAL A 363 -31.22 1.46 10.78
CA VAL A 363 -30.93 0.56 11.90
C VAL A 363 -29.56 -0.14 11.79
N LYS A 364 -29.11 -0.45 10.57
CA LYS A 364 -27.80 -1.09 10.34
C LYS A 364 -26.64 -0.14 10.62
N CYS A 365 -26.80 1.11 10.24
CA CYS A 365 -25.82 2.14 10.52
C CYS A 365 -25.71 2.39 12.03
N VAL A 366 -26.85 2.57 12.74
CA VAL A 366 -26.91 2.72 14.20
C VAL A 366 -26.19 1.56 14.88
N ALA A 367 -26.56 0.32 14.58
CA ALA A 367 -25.93 -0.86 15.17
C ALA A 367 -24.40 -0.92 14.91
N SER A 368 -23.94 -0.46 13.75
CA SER A 368 -22.51 -0.40 13.43
C SER A 368 -21.76 0.65 14.26
N LEU A 369 -22.39 1.78 14.53
CA LEU A 369 -21.82 2.84 15.40
C LEU A 369 -21.83 2.40 16.87
N ASP A 370 -22.88 1.72 17.35
CA ASP A 370 -22.94 1.18 18.72
C ASP A 370 -21.81 0.18 18.98
N VAL A 371 -21.51 -0.69 18.02
CA VAL A 371 -20.36 -1.61 18.11
C VAL A 371 -19.04 -0.84 18.20
N LEU A 372 -18.88 0.25 17.48
CA LEU A 372 -17.67 1.09 17.56
C LEU A 372 -17.54 1.79 18.91
N ASP A 373 -18.63 2.31 19.46
CA ASP A 373 -18.65 2.93 20.78
C ASP A 373 -18.27 1.94 21.88
N ALA A 374 -18.86 0.74 21.84
CA ALA A 374 -18.54 -0.35 22.78
C ALA A 374 -17.07 -0.78 22.71
N LEU A 375 -16.50 -0.89 21.50
CA LEU A 375 -15.09 -1.23 21.31
C LEU A 375 -14.13 -0.19 21.90
N ILE A 376 -14.49 1.08 21.83
CA ILE A 376 -13.65 2.17 22.36
C ILE A 376 -13.77 2.25 23.87
N LYS A 377 -14.97 2.17 24.42
CA LYS A 377 -15.19 2.11 25.88
C LYS A 377 -14.39 0.97 26.52
N ARG A 378 -14.38 -0.20 25.89
CA ARG A 378 -13.57 -1.33 26.34
C ARG A 378 -12.06 -1.03 26.34
N ARG A 379 -11.54 -0.38 25.27
CA ARG A 379 -10.12 0.00 25.16
C ARG A 379 -9.71 1.05 26.19
N LEU A 380 -10.56 2.03 26.47
CA LEU A 380 -10.30 3.05 27.50
C LEU A 380 -10.26 2.39 28.87
N HIS A 381 -11.18 1.49 29.16
CA HIS A 381 -11.20 0.75 30.42
C HIS A 381 -9.93 -0.12 30.61
N GLU A 382 -9.46 -0.77 29.55
CA GLU A 382 -8.20 -1.57 29.56
C GLU A 382 -6.95 -0.71 29.79
N LYS A 383 -7.00 0.59 29.50
CA LYS A 383 -5.92 1.55 29.74
C LYS A 383 -6.02 2.31 31.06
N GLY A 384 -7.08 2.10 31.85
CA GLY A 384 -7.36 2.85 33.07
C GLY A 384 -7.78 4.30 32.84
N GLU A 385 -8.16 4.65 31.62
CA GLU A 385 -8.67 5.96 31.23
C GLU A 385 -10.21 5.95 31.36
N THR A 386 -10.78 6.96 32.00
CA THR A 386 -12.25 7.14 32.09
C THR A 386 -12.82 7.53 30.73
N PRO A 387 -13.99 7.01 30.30
CA PRO A 387 -14.61 7.28 29.01
C PRO A 387 -15.04 8.73 28.78
#